data_57eb2c319977cb32596a03b42446d991
#
_entry.id   57eb2c319977cb32596a03b42446d991
#
_cell.length_a   1.000
_cell.length_b   1.000
_cell.length_c   1.000
_cell.angle_alpha   90.00
_cell.angle_beta   90.00
_cell.angle_gamma   90.00
#
_symmetry.space_group_name_H-M   'P 1'
#
loop_
_entity.id
_entity.type
_entity.pdbx_description
1 polymer ?
#
loop_
_entity_poly.entity_id
_entity_poly.type
_entity_poly.pdbx_seq_one_letter_code
_entity_poly.pdbx_strand_id
1 'polypeptide(L)'
;MTGSDVNDPRAKLTPGIYDAGEAAMGIKHLFLLKKPSAFQLGSENPDDPKVQKILAQISNPSEVAKAPKGVQLVIAQLAFANSDLAFQGNHLFQGNFYGLNIFDISNPGKTSLLTSMVCPGGQNDVSVYKNLLFMSVEMANGRLDCGTQGFPPAPPPAKPLEKDEKPAPPPAQKDRFRGVRIFDITDIKNPKQVAAVQTCRGSHTHTLVTD
;
A
#
# COMPACT_ATOMS: atom_id res chain seq x y z
N MET A 1 36.45 3.75 -5.48
CA MET A 1 35.55 2.59 -5.56
C MET A 1 36.18 1.59 -6.48
N THR A 2 36.55 0.42 -5.98
CA THR A 2 36.91 -0.70 -6.85
C THR A 2 35.64 -1.14 -7.57
N GLY A 3 35.72 -1.28 -8.92
CA GLY A 3 34.60 -1.71 -9.74
C GLY A 3 34.05 -3.07 -9.30
N SER A 4 32.83 -3.40 -9.72
CA SER A 4 32.20 -4.67 -9.43
C SER A 4 33.03 -5.81 -10.01
N ASP A 5 33.24 -6.88 -9.23
CA ASP A 5 33.92 -8.09 -9.73
C ASP A 5 33.07 -8.68 -10.86
N VAL A 6 33.66 -8.83 -12.06
CA VAL A 6 32.99 -9.43 -13.23
C VAL A 6 32.59 -10.90 -13.02
N ASN A 7 33.18 -11.55 -12.01
CA ASN A 7 32.86 -12.91 -11.61
C ASN A 7 31.76 -12.97 -10.53
N ASP A 8 31.32 -11.84 -9.99
CA ASP A 8 30.18 -11.79 -9.09
C ASP A 8 28.95 -12.32 -9.84
N PRO A 9 28.25 -13.34 -9.30
CA PRO A 9 27.06 -13.89 -9.95
C PRO A 9 25.97 -12.84 -10.22
N ARG A 10 25.95 -11.74 -9.47
CA ARG A 10 25.01 -10.63 -9.66
C ARG A 10 25.33 -9.77 -10.90
N ALA A 11 26.55 -9.80 -11.39
CA ALA A 11 26.99 -8.97 -12.53
C ALA A 11 26.35 -9.40 -13.86
N LYS A 12 25.81 -10.62 -13.94
CA LYS A 12 25.25 -11.22 -15.16
C LYS A 12 23.76 -11.52 -15.06
N LEU A 13 23.06 -10.93 -14.06
CA LEU A 13 21.63 -11.15 -13.90
C LEU A 13 20.85 -10.49 -15.05
N THR A 14 19.89 -11.21 -15.59
CA THR A 14 18.95 -10.68 -16.58
C THR A 14 17.84 -9.89 -15.89
N PRO A 15 17.45 -8.72 -16.41
CA PRO A 15 16.31 -7.98 -15.87
C PRO A 15 14.99 -8.68 -16.22
N GLY A 16 13.98 -8.54 -15.35
CA GLY A 16 12.64 -9.06 -15.57
C GLY A 16 11.71 -8.69 -14.43
N ILE A 17 10.41 -8.57 -14.69
CA ILE A 17 9.42 -8.25 -13.63
C ILE A 17 9.08 -9.51 -12.82
N TYR A 18 8.97 -10.66 -13.47
CA TYR A 18 8.58 -11.93 -12.85
C TYR A 18 9.57 -13.06 -13.13
N ASP A 19 10.54 -12.83 -13.99
CA ASP A 19 11.50 -13.79 -14.54
C ASP A 19 12.94 -13.25 -14.52
N ALA A 20 13.23 -12.27 -13.65
CA ALA A 20 14.57 -11.78 -13.44
C ALA A 20 15.52 -12.91 -13.04
N GLY A 21 16.76 -12.82 -13.49
CA GLY A 21 17.83 -13.73 -13.07
C GLY A 21 18.06 -13.64 -11.56
N GLU A 22 18.46 -14.75 -10.93
CA GLU A 22 18.60 -14.84 -9.47
C GLU A 22 20.04 -15.16 -9.08
N ALA A 23 20.49 -14.56 -7.98
CA ALA A 23 21.69 -14.94 -7.26
C ALA A 23 21.38 -15.03 -5.78
N ALA A 24 21.68 -16.17 -5.15
CA ALA A 24 21.39 -16.40 -3.75
C ALA A 24 22.58 -17.09 -3.04
N MET A 25 22.80 -16.76 -1.78
CA MET A 25 23.75 -17.42 -0.90
C MET A 25 23.15 -17.62 0.47
N GLY A 26 23.07 -18.87 0.93
CA GLY A 26 22.50 -19.22 2.23
C GLY A 26 20.97 -19.21 2.31
N ILE A 27 20.27 -18.79 1.24
CA ILE A 27 18.81 -18.84 1.11
C ILE A 27 18.45 -19.48 -0.23
N LYS A 28 17.20 -19.97 -0.34
CA LYS A 28 16.65 -20.53 -1.56
C LYS A 28 15.35 -19.83 -1.90
N HIS A 29 15.24 -19.28 -3.13
CA HIS A 29 13.95 -18.86 -3.66
C HIS A 29 13.07 -20.11 -3.89
N LEU A 30 11.87 -20.13 -3.34
CA LEU A 30 10.94 -21.25 -3.51
C LEU A 30 10.03 -21.02 -4.72
N PHE A 31 9.36 -19.88 -4.77
CA PHE A 31 8.51 -19.47 -5.88
C PHE A 31 8.08 -18.00 -5.75
N LEU A 32 7.56 -17.44 -6.82
CA LEU A 32 6.95 -16.11 -6.86
C LEU A 32 5.43 -16.25 -6.82
N LEU A 33 4.77 -15.64 -5.83
CA LEU A 33 3.33 -15.52 -5.77
C LEU A 33 2.92 -14.11 -6.22
N LYS A 34 2.23 -14.02 -7.36
CA LYS A 34 1.73 -12.76 -7.88
C LYS A 34 0.60 -12.21 -7.01
N LYS A 35 0.54 -10.90 -6.87
CA LYS A 35 -0.57 -10.21 -6.16
C LYS A 35 -1.92 -10.59 -6.77
N PRO A 36 -3.00 -10.65 -5.97
CA PRO A 36 -4.37 -10.80 -6.49
C PRO A 36 -4.73 -9.68 -7.46
N SER A 37 -5.62 -9.94 -8.41
CA SER A 37 -6.00 -8.97 -9.44
C SER A 37 -6.55 -7.64 -8.88
N ALA A 38 -7.25 -7.69 -7.74
CA ALA A 38 -7.72 -6.49 -7.04
C ALA A 38 -6.56 -5.60 -6.53
N PHE A 39 -5.36 -6.14 -6.39
CA PHE A 39 -4.14 -5.46 -5.94
C PHE A 39 -3.14 -5.20 -7.07
N GLN A 40 -3.65 -5.14 -8.30
CA GLN A 40 -2.87 -4.81 -9.49
C GLN A 40 -3.52 -3.65 -10.23
N LEU A 41 -2.70 -2.79 -10.84
CA LEU A 41 -3.21 -1.70 -11.70
C LEU A 41 -4.01 -2.25 -12.89
N GLY A 42 -3.55 -3.38 -13.45
CA GLY A 42 -4.25 -4.11 -14.51
C GLY A 42 -4.27 -3.41 -15.86
N SER A 43 -3.44 -2.37 -16.03
CA SER A 43 -3.26 -1.66 -17.30
C SER A 43 -1.82 -1.16 -17.41
N GLU A 44 -1.27 -1.24 -18.63
CA GLU A 44 0.02 -0.64 -19.00
C GLU A 44 -0.16 0.63 -19.85
N ASN A 45 -1.41 1.03 -20.09
CA ASN A 45 -1.74 2.27 -20.79
C ASN A 45 -1.91 3.41 -19.78
N PRO A 46 -1.04 4.43 -19.80
CA PRO A 46 -1.16 5.57 -18.88
C PRO A 46 -2.43 6.38 -19.07
N ASP A 47 -3.08 6.32 -20.24
CA ASP A 47 -4.32 7.04 -20.53
C ASP A 47 -5.58 6.21 -20.21
N ASP A 48 -5.42 5.00 -19.70
CA ASP A 48 -6.54 4.19 -19.21
C ASP A 48 -7.31 4.92 -18.11
N PRO A 49 -8.64 4.99 -18.15
CA PRO A 49 -9.45 5.63 -17.11
C PRO A 49 -9.17 5.12 -15.69
N LYS A 50 -8.79 3.85 -15.52
CA LYS A 50 -8.41 3.31 -14.21
C LYS A 50 -7.12 3.93 -13.71
N VAL A 51 -6.10 4.04 -14.58
CA VAL A 51 -4.82 4.67 -14.25
C VAL A 51 -5.06 6.13 -13.87
N GLN A 52 -5.80 6.89 -14.68
CA GLN A 52 -6.11 8.29 -14.41
C GLN A 52 -6.91 8.48 -13.11
N LYS A 53 -7.84 7.57 -12.79
CA LYS A 53 -8.57 7.58 -11.51
C LYS A 53 -7.62 7.41 -10.30
N ILE A 54 -6.66 6.50 -10.38
CA ILE A 54 -5.66 6.29 -9.32
C ILE A 54 -4.79 7.55 -9.17
N LEU A 55 -4.28 8.09 -10.27
CA LEU A 55 -3.45 9.30 -10.27
C LEU A 55 -4.17 10.52 -9.67
N ALA A 56 -5.47 10.64 -9.87
CA ALA A 56 -6.28 11.72 -9.30
C ALA A 56 -6.45 11.62 -7.77
N GLN A 57 -6.17 10.47 -7.17
CA GLN A 57 -6.31 10.24 -5.72
C GLN A 57 -5.00 10.38 -4.93
N ILE A 58 -3.87 10.48 -5.62
CA ILE A 58 -2.57 10.64 -4.96
C ILE A 58 -2.34 12.09 -4.52
N SER A 59 -1.34 12.30 -3.67
CA SER A 59 -0.92 13.65 -3.30
C SER A 59 -0.37 14.39 -4.53
N ASN A 60 -0.79 15.64 -4.73
CA ASN A 60 -0.37 16.51 -5.84
C ASN A 60 -0.70 15.98 -7.25
N PRO A 61 -1.97 15.67 -7.57
CA PRO A 61 -2.33 15.13 -8.88
C PRO A 61 -1.98 16.08 -10.03
N SER A 62 -1.99 17.40 -9.82
CA SER A 62 -1.60 18.40 -10.82
C SER A 62 -0.13 18.35 -11.22
N GLU A 63 0.76 18.02 -10.31
CA GLU A 63 2.19 17.84 -10.60
C GLU A 63 2.42 16.51 -11.32
N VAL A 64 1.75 15.46 -10.89
CA VAL A 64 1.83 14.14 -11.55
C VAL A 64 1.30 14.22 -12.99
N ALA A 65 0.25 14.97 -13.26
CA ALA A 65 -0.29 15.17 -14.60
C ALA A 65 0.73 15.79 -15.58
N LYS A 66 1.72 16.55 -15.08
CA LYS A 66 2.81 17.14 -15.88
C LYS A 66 3.95 16.17 -16.15
N ALA A 67 4.03 15.05 -15.41
CA ALA A 67 5.09 14.07 -15.57
C ALA A 67 4.96 13.31 -16.89
N PRO A 68 6.08 12.79 -17.46
CA PRO A 68 6.02 11.91 -18.62
C PRO A 68 5.09 10.71 -18.38
N LYS A 69 4.41 10.25 -19.43
CA LYS A 69 3.41 9.17 -19.33
C LYS A 69 3.93 7.88 -18.69
N GLY A 70 5.18 7.49 -19.00
CA GLY A 70 5.81 6.34 -18.33
C GLY A 70 5.98 6.53 -16.82
N VAL A 71 6.29 7.75 -16.38
CA VAL A 71 6.40 8.09 -14.94
C VAL A 71 5.02 8.06 -14.27
N GLN A 72 3.98 8.58 -14.93
CA GLN A 72 2.60 8.48 -14.45
C GLN A 72 2.20 7.02 -14.20
N LEU A 73 2.54 6.11 -15.13
CA LEU A 73 2.24 4.68 -15.00
C LEU A 73 2.96 4.07 -13.78
N VAL A 74 4.25 4.35 -13.60
CA VAL A 74 5.01 3.89 -12.43
C VAL A 74 4.38 4.39 -11.13
N ILE A 75 4.01 5.67 -11.06
CA ILE A 75 3.36 6.26 -9.89
C ILE A 75 2.01 5.56 -9.61
N ALA A 76 1.21 5.28 -10.63
CA ALA A 76 -0.04 4.55 -10.46
C ALA A 76 0.17 3.11 -9.97
N GLN A 77 1.24 2.44 -10.40
CA GLN A 77 1.61 1.11 -9.91
C GLN A 77 1.99 1.10 -8.43
N LEU A 78 2.63 2.19 -7.93
CA LEU A 78 2.98 2.33 -6.51
C LEU A 78 1.76 2.33 -5.59
N ALA A 79 0.58 2.75 -6.07
CA ALA A 79 -0.66 2.66 -5.30
C ALA A 79 -1.08 1.23 -4.93
N PHE A 80 -0.42 0.23 -5.50
CA PHE A 80 -0.61 -1.20 -5.23
C PHE A 80 0.67 -1.87 -4.71
N ALA A 81 1.66 -1.10 -4.25
CA ALA A 81 2.89 -1.67 -3.72
C ALA A 81 2.62 -2.43 -2.42
N ASN A 82 3.28 -3.58 -2.26
CA ASN A 82 3.33 -4.25 -0.96
C ASN A 82 4.24 -3.45 -0.02
N SER A 83 3.93 -3.50 1.26
CA SER A 83 4.65 -2.71 2.27
C SER A 83 5.21 -3.59 3.37
N ASP A 84 4.40 -3.94 4.35
CA ASP A 84 4.82 -4.57 5.58
C ASP A 84 4.34 -6.01 5.71
N LEU A 85 4.97 -6.77 6.59
CA LEU A 85 4.68 -8.18 6.84
C LEU A 85 4.56 -8.45 8.34
N ALA A 86 3.42 -9.02 8.75
CA ALA A 86 3.25 -9.58 10.08
C ALA A 86 2.98 -11.09 10.01
N PHE A 87 3.39 -11.81 11.04
CA PHE A 87 3.27 -13.26 11.11
C PHE A 87 2.59 -13.68 12.40
N GLN A 88 1.66 -14.62 12.32
CA GLN A 88 1.08 -15.28 13.47
C GLN A 88 0.70 -16.73 13.12
N GLY A 89 1.31 -17.70 13.82
CA GLY A 89 1.12 -19.12 13.49
C GLY A 89 1.48 -19.41 12.03
N ASN A 90 0.56 -20.01 11.31
CA ASN A 90 0.72 -20.36 9.90
C ASN A 90 0.16 -19.27 8.95
N HIS A 91 0.02 -18.05 9.40
CA HIS A 91 -0.53 -16.96 8.61
C HIS A 91 0.50 -15.83 8.40
N LEU A 92 0.55 -15.34 7.17
CA LEU A 92 1.25 -14.13 6.78
C LEU A 92 0.22 -13.05 6.46
N PHE A 93 0.35 -11.91 7.12
CA PHE A 93 -0.41 -10.69 6.86
C PHE A 93 0.49 -9.72 6.09
N GLN A 94 0.08 -9.37 4.88
CA GLN A 94 0.86 -8.50 4.01
C GLN A 94 0.12 -7.19 3.81
N GLY A 95 0.66 -6.11 4.37
CA GLY A 95 0.24 -4.75 4.09
C GLY A 95 0.47 -4.39 2.63
N ASN A 96 -0.39 -3.54 2.10
CA ASN A 96 -0.32 -3.04 0.73
C ASN A 96 -0.96 -1.66 0.70
N PHE A 97 -0.47 -0.75 -0.15
CA PHE A 97 -1.03 0.61 -0.28
C PHE A 97 -2.53 0.62 -0.59
N TYR A 98 -3.06 -0.49 -1.11
CA TYR A 98 -4.47 -0.64 -1.45
C TYR A 98 -5.28 -1.47 -0.43
N GLY A 99 -4.62 -2.01 0.61
CA GLY A 99 -5.27 -2.79 1.66
C GLY A 99 -4.38 -3.86 2.29
N LEU A 100 -4.91 -5.07 2.41
CA LEU A 100 -4.27 -6.19 3.08
C LEU A 100 -4.52 -7.50 2.34
N ASN A 101 -3.51 -8.37 2.29
CA ASN A 101 -3.64 -9.77 1.88
C ASN A 101 -3.24 -10.69 3.03
N ILE A 102 -3.98 -11.78 3.22
CA ILE A 102 -3.67 -12.81 4.22
C ILE A 102 -3.41 -14.12 3.51
N PHE A 103 -2.29 -14.77 3.83
CA PHE A 103 -1.87 -16.01 3.22
C PHE A 103 -1.74 -17.11 4.25
N ASP A 104 -2.04 -18.33 3.85
CA ASP A 104 -1.65 -19.56 4.54
C ASP A 104 -0.21 -19.92 4.13
N ILE A 105 0.67 -19.97 5.10
CA ILE A 105 2.09 -20.34 4.96
C ILE A 105 2.44 -21.64 5.68
N SER A 106 1.45 -22.47 6.02
CA SER A 106 1.66 -23.78 6.66
C SER A 106 2.58 -24.69 5.85
N ASN A 107 2.56 -24.53 4.52
CA ASN A 107 3.51 -25.14 3.60
C ASN A 107 4.24 -24.05 2.81
N PRO A 108 5.47 -23.69 3.16
CA PRO A 108 6.22 -22.61 2.48
C PRO A 108 6.38 -22.81 0.98
N GLY A 109 6.44 -24.06 0.50
CA GLY A 109 6.50 -24.38 -0.93
C GLY A 109 5.14 -24.31 -1.65
N LYS A 110 4.04 -24.08 -0.92
CA LYS A 110 2.67 -24.01 -1.46
C LYS A 110 1.83 -22.98 -0.70
N THR A 111 2.37 -21.81 -0.51
CA THR A 111 1.65 -20.66 0.08
C THR A 111 0.39 -20.36 -0.73
N SER A 112 -0.73 -20.13 -0.05
CA SER A 112 -2.00 -19.80 -0.69
C SER A 112 -2.66 -18.57 -0.10
N LEU A 113 -3.32 -17.79 -0.95
CA LEU A 113 -4.10 -16.63 -0.52
C LEU A 113 -5.38 -17.12 0.19
N LEU A 114 -5.60 -16.64 1.42
CA LEU A 114 -6.84 -16.90 2.18
C LEU A 114 -7.89 -15.81 1.92
N THR A 115 -7.47 -14.55 2.00
CA THR A 115 -8.36 -13.41 1.75
C THR A 115 -7.60 -12.16 1.33
N SER A 116 -8.31 -11.26 0.68
CA SER A 116 -7.85 -9.91 0.32
C SER A 116 -8.86 -8.90 0.81
N MET A 117 -8.41 -7.87 1.50
CA MET A 117 -9.25 -6.78 1.98
C MET A 117 -8.80 -5.47 1.35
N VAL A 118 -9.63 -4.92 0.45
CA VAL A 118 -9.39 -3.59 -0.13
C VAL A 118 -9.75 -2.53 0.92
N CYS A 119 -8.76 -1.75 1.31
CA CYS A 119 -8.92 -0.69 2.32
C CYS A 119 -7.76 0.32 2.21
N PRO A 120 -7.78 1.23 1.21
CA PRO A 120 -6.70 2.16 0.96
C PRO A 120 -6.44 3.09 2.15
N GLY A 121 -5.19 3.51 2.32
CA GLY A 121 -4.87 4.43 3.40
C GLY A 121 -3.40 4.79 3.56
N GLY A 122 -2.54 4.34 2.68
CA GLY A 122 -1.09 4.52 2.75
C GLY A 122 -0.37 3.19 2.70
N GLN A 123 0.76 3.07 3.37
CA GLN A 123 1.54 1.83 3.37
C GLN A 123 0.78 0.68 4.04
N ASN A 124 -0.17 0.99 4.95
CA ASN A 124 -0.90 -0.03 5.69
C ASN A 124 0.06 -0.99 6.42
N ASP A 125 1.00 -0.41 7.18
CA ASP A 125 1.84 -1.14 8.13
C ASP A 125 0.97 -1.98 9.06
N VAL A 126 1.34 -3.24 9.28
CA VAL A 126 0.48 -4.23 9.93
C VAL A 126 1.14 -4.89 11.13
N SER A 127 0.37 -5.09 12.18
CA SER A 127 0.75 -6.00 13.27
C SER A 127 -0.44 -6.80 13.77
N VAL A 128 -0.17 -7.94 14.38
CA VAL A 128 -1.20 -8.88 14.83
C VAL A 128 -0.97 -9.26 16.28
N TYR A 129 -2.02 -9.22 17.08
CA TYR A 129 -2.01 -9.69 18.45
C TYR A 129 -3.29 -10.47 18.77
N LYS A 130 -3.18 -11.75 19.03
CA LYS A 130 -4.32 -12.65 19.25
C LYS A 130 -5.28 -12.59 18.05
N ASN A 131 -6.52 -12.20 18.28
CA ASN A 131 -7.56 -12.06 17.25
C ASN A 131 -7.70 -10.63 16.71
N LEU A 132 -6.72 -9.76 16.96
CA LEU A 132 -6.75 -8.38 16.47
C LEU A 132 -5.62 -8.13 15.47
N LEU A 133 -5.97 -7.50 14.37
CA LEU A 133 -5.07 -6.94 13.37
C LEU A 133 -5.10 -5.42 13.47
N PHE A 134 -3.94 -4.81 13.54
CA PHE A 134 -3.75 -3.36 13.53
C PHE A 134 -3.19 -2.95 12.17
N MET A 135 -3.72 -1.86 11.60
CA MET A 135 -3.31 -1.38 10.29
C MET A 135 -3.18 0.14 10.28
N SER A 136 -1.98 0.64 10.01
CA SER A 136 -1.65 2.07 9.96
C SER A 136 -2.28 2.74 8.75
N VAL A 137 -2.72 4.00 8.92
CA VAL A 137 -3.30 4.85 7.88
C VAL A 137 -2.67 6.24 7.95
N GLU A 138 -2.01 6.67 6.89
CA GLU A 138 -1.30 7.95 6.82
C GLU A 138 -1.75 8.86 5.69
N MET A 139 -2.21 8.27 4.58
CA MET A 139 -2.50 9.03 3.36
C MET A 139 -3.85 9.75 3.40
N ALA A 140 -3.94 10.80 2.59
CA ALA A 140 -5.12 11.66 2.52
C ALA A 140 -6.37 10.97 1.95
N ASN A 141 -6.20 9.86 1.23
CA ASN A 141 -7.28 9.05 0.69
C ASN A 141 -7.86 8.05 1.69
N GLY A 142 -7.27 7.93 2.89
CA GLY A 142 -7.75 7.04 3.94
C GLY A 142 -9.17 7.39 4.38
N ARG A 143 -10.06 6.39 4.36
CA ARG A 143 -11.48 6.49 4.75
C ARG A 143 -11.80 5.53 5.88
N LEU A 144 -12.68 5.95 6.77
CA LEU A 144 -13.14 5.09 7.89
C LEU A 144 -13.88 3.84 7.38
N ASP A 145 -14.58 3.96 6.26
CA ASP A 145 -15.37 2.89 5.64
C ASP A 145 -14.58 2.01 4.65
N CYS A 146 -13.25 2.15 4.57
CA CYS A 146 -12.41 1.48 3.58
C CYS A 146 -12.79 1.75 2.10
N GLY A 147 -13.58 2.78 1.83
CA GLY A 147 -14.00 3.12 0.47
C GLY A 147 -12.84 3.51 -0.44
N THR A 148 -12.96 3.22 -1.73
CA THR A 148 -11.92 3.48 -2.75
C THR A 148 -12.17 4.76 -3.54
N GLN A 149 -13.23 5.51 -3.23
CA GLN A 149 -13.62 6.71 -3.97
C GLN A 149 -12.75 7.94 -3.66
N GLY A 150 -11.90 7.85 -2.62
CA GLY A 150 -11.10 8.99 -2.15
C GLY A 150 -11.97 10.12 -1.61
N PHE A 151 -11.45 11.35 -1.73
CA PHE A 151 -12.17 12.57 -1.33
C PHE A 151 -12.09 13.59 -2.47
N PRO A 152 -13.12 14.41 -2.68
CA PRO A 152 -13.04 15.49 -3.65
C PRO A 152 -11.90 16.45 -3.28
N PRO A 153 -11.22 17.02 -4.28
CA PRO A 153 -10.22 18.05 -4.03
C PRO A 153 -10.83 19.23 -3.27
N ALA A 154 -10.01 19.91 -2.47
CA ALA A 154 -10.43 21.16 -1.85
C ALA A 154 -10.87 22.16 -2.94
N PRO A 155 -11.97 22.91 -2.75
CA PRO A 155 -12.34 23.95 -3.68
C PRO A 155 -11.17 24.96 -3.78
N PRO A 156 -10.94 25.55 -4.97
CA PRO A 156 -9.94 26.59 -5.11
C PRO A 156 -10.26 27.76 -4.16
N PRO A 157 -9.26 28.45 -3.63
CA PRO A 157 -9.49 29.61 -2.78
C PRO A 157 -10.35 30.65 -3.52
N ALA A 158 -11.32 31.23 -2.80
CA ALA A 158 -12.27 32.20 -3.38
C ALA A 158 -11.59 33.48 -3.91
N LYS A 159 -10.37 33.74 -3.49
CA LYS A 159 -9.50 34.86 -3.96
C LYS A 159 -8.08 34.33 -4.14
N PRO A 160 -7.26 34.96 -5.02
CA PRO A 160 -5.83 34.70 -5.04
C PRO A 160 -5.25 34.90 -3.63
N LEU A 161 -4.46 33.94 -3.17
CA LEU A 161 -3.75 34.06 -1.88
C LEU A 161 -2.73 35.19 -1.97
N GLU A 162 -2.65 36.01 -0.93
CA GLU A 162 -1.57 36.98 -0.80
C GLU A 162 -0.23 36.26 -0.55
N LYS A 163 0.87 36.98 -0.85
CA LYS A 163 2.23 36.48 -0.62
C LYS A 163 2.36 36.18 0.89
N ASP A 164 2.57 34.93 1.26
CA ASP A 164 2.64 34.39 2.64
C ASP A 164 1.29 33.98 3.26
N GLU A 165 0.16 34.12 2.58
CA GLU A 165 -1.12 33.60 3.06
C GLU A 165 -1.20 32.07 2.84
N LYS A 166 -1.47 31.34 3.92
CA LYS A 166 -1.69 29.87 3.81
C LYS A 166 -3.12 29.59 3.37
N PRO A 167 -3.32 28.65 2.43
CA PRO A 167 -4.67 28.26 2.05
C PRO A 167 -5.45 27.77 3.28
N ALA A 168 -6.73 28.12 3.34
CA ALA A 168 -7.62 27.61 4.37
C ALA A 168 -7.60 26.07 4.38
N PRO A 169 -7.63 25.45 5.55
CA PRO A 169 -7.69 23.99 5.61
C PRO A 169 -8.94 23.51 4.87
N PRO A 170 -8.84 22.38 4.13
CA PRO A 170 -10.01 21.83 3.45
C PRO A 170 -11.11 21.52 4.47
N PRO A 171 -12.39 21.61 4.07
CA PRO A 171 -13.51 21.34 4.96
C PRO A 171 -13.37 19.92 5.56
N ALA A 172 -13.75 19.79 6.82
CA ALA A 172 -13.72 18.52 7.52
C ALA A 172 -14.57 17.48 6.76
N GLN A 173 -13.99 16.35 6.44
CA GLN A 173 -14.66 15.23 5.79
C GLN A 173 -14.95 14.18 6.86
N LYS A 174 -16.23 13.91 7.13
CA LYS A 174 -16.68 13.00 8.20
C LYS A 174 -16.04 11.60 8.10
N ASP A 175 -15.84 11.10 6.88
CA ASP A 175 -15.31 9.76 6.65
C ASP A 175 -13.80 9.73 6.48
N ARG A 176 -13.12 10.88 6.51
CA ARG A 176 -11.67 10.93 6.41
C ARG A 176 -11.05 10.38 7.68
N PHE A 177 -10.13 9.44 7.50
CA PHE A 177 -9.47 8.76 8.60
C PHE A 177 -7.97 8.70 8.38
N ARG A 178 -7.21 8.98 9.43
CA ARG A 178 -5.77 8.76 9.54
C ARG A 178 -5.45 8.31 10.96
N GLY A 179 -4.70 7.24 11.11
CA GLY A 179 -4.39 6.67 12.42
C GLY A 179 -4.19 5.18 12.35
N VAL A 180 -4.80 4.42 13.25
CA VAL A 180 -4.70 2.96 13.27
C VAL A 180 -6.10 2.36 13.24
N ARG A 181 -6.38 1.53 12.23
CA ARG A 181 -7.57 0.68 12.17
C ARG A 181 -7.31 -0.60 12.93
N ILE A 182 -8.36 -1.13 13.56
CA ILE A 182 -8.30 -2.38 14.30
C ILE A 182 -9.39 -3.30 13.75
N PHE A 183 -8.98 -4.49 13.34
CA PHE A 183 -9.87 -5.50 12.79
C PHE A 183 -9.87 -6.73 13.69
N ASP A 184 -11.05 -7.29 13.92
CA ASP A 184 -11.22 -8.64 14.46
C ASP A 184 -10.97 -9.64 13.34
N ILE A 185 -10.02 -10.54 13.54
CA ILE A 185 -9.62 -11.61 12.64
C ILE A 185 -9.93 -13.00 13.20
N THR A 186 -10.89 -13.11 14.14
CA THR A 186 -11.38 -14.40 14.63
C THR A 186 -11.83 -15.28 13.47
N ASP A 187 -12.55 -14.71 12.50
CA ASP A 187 -12.71 -15.29 11.17
C ASP A 187 -11.68 -14.66 10.22
N ILE A 188 -10.57 -15.35 10.02
CA ILE A 188 -9.44 -14.86 9.25
C ILE A 188 -9.78 -14.60 7.77
N LYS A 189 -10.85 -15.22 7.26
CA LYS A 189 -11.32 -15.02 5.89
C LYS A 189 -12.22 -13.80 5.74
N ASN A 190 -12.77 -13.28 6.85
CA ASN A 190 -13.68 -12.15 6.88
C ASN A 190 -13.30 -11.15 7.99
N PRO A 191 -12.15 -10.47 7.91
CA PRO A 191 -11.75 -9.46 8.88
C PRO A 191 -12.82 -8.37 9.03
N LYS A 192 -13.16 -8.01 10.28
CA LYS A 192 -14.17 -7.00 10.58
C LYS A 192 -13.55 -5.83 11.30
N GLN A 193 -13.68 -4.61 10.79
CA GLN A 193 -13.23 -3.43 11.51
C GLN A 193 -14.06 -3.25 12.79
N VAL A 194 -13.40 -3.31 13.94
CA VAL A 194 -14.03 -3.19 15.26
C VAL A 194 -13.71 -1.85 15.93
N ALA A 195 -12.62 -1.20 15.54
CA ALA A 195 -12.26 0.12 16.03
C ALA A 195 -11.38 0.87 15.00
N ALA A 196 -11.27 2.18 15.23
CA ALA A 196 -10.35 3.05 14.51
C ALA A 196 -9.91 4.18 15.46
N VAL A 197 -8.60 4.33 15.63
CA VAL A 197 -8.01 5.34 16.51
C VAL A 197 -7.44 6.45 15.63
N GLN A 198 -8.13 7.60 15.62
CA GLN A 198 -7.70 8.79 14.88
C GLN A 198 -6.47 9.40 15.54
N THR A 199 -5.46 9.73 14.73
CA THR A 199 -4.29 10.52 15.17
C THR A 199 -4.19 11.83 14.38
N CYS A 200 -3.40 12.80 14.89
CA CYS A 200 -3.30 14.14 14.27
C CYS A 200 -2.81 14.11 12.81
N ARG A 201 -1.83 13.24 12.51
CA ARG A 201 -1.15 13.21 11.20
C ARG A 201 -1.27 11.87 10.49
N GLY A 202 -1.90 10.89 11.12
CA GLY A 202 -1.90 9.51 10.68
C GLY A 202 -0.83 8.68 11.39
N SER A 203 -0.73 7.43 10.99
CA SER A 203 0.29 6.49 11.41
C SER A 203 0.95 5.91 10.17
N HIS A 204 2.25 6.13 10.01
CA HIS A 204 3.05 5.53 8.95
C HIS A 204 3.41 4.10 9.33
N THR A 205 3.97 3.96 10.51
CA THR A 205 4.30 2.68 11.14
C THR A 205 3.82 2.67 12.58
N HIS A 206 3.66 1.51 13.15
CA HIS A 206 3.38 1.33 14.57
C HIS A 206 4.10 0.09 15.09
N THR A 207 4.34 0.04 16.39
CA THR A 207 4.95 -1.12 17.03
C THR A 207 4.04 -1.63 18.12
N LEU A 208 3.75 -2.91 18.07
CA LEU A 208 3.04 -3.59 19.14
C LEU A 208 4.00 -3.82 20.31
N VAL A 209 3.66 -3.29 21.47
CA VAL A 209 4.39 -3.55 22.71
C VAL A 209 3.56 -4.52 23.54
N THR A 210 4.12 -5.67 23.84
CA THR A 210 3.52 -6.68 24.72
C THR A 210 4.37 -6.83 25.96
N ASP A 211 3.73 -6.94 27.12
CA ASP A 211 4.41 -7.24 28.39
C ASP A 211 4.91 -8.69 28.43
#